data_949a47d90a3c67e75e6a7661f36c59c0
#
_entry.id   949a47d90a3c67e75e6a7661f36c59c0
#
_cell.length_a   1.000
_cell.length_b   1.000
_cell.length_c   1.000
_cell.angle_alpha   90.00
_cell.angle_beta   90.00
_cell.angle_gamma   90.00
#
_symmetry.space_group_name_H-M   'P 1'
#
loop_
_entity.id
_entity.type
_entity.pdbx_description
1 polymer ?
#
loop_
_entity_poly.entity_id
_entity_poly.type
_entity_poly.pdbx_seq_one_letter_code
_entity_poly.pdbx_strand_id
1 'polypeptide(L)'
;QMTTNTIFDLASVSKPTGAGTAALLLVKEGKLSVDDLVCKYIPNYHPDVTVRHLMTHYSGLPAYFIAAPMEKIYLERLGDGVDTEQARRDFTIDSIARCKRPTAIDEKYRYSCLNFISLQRVVETIVGTDVNTYLQAKLYDPQGWETMGWLPDKANIDRIAPTEWNENAQLRGDVHDPVARVMMCGISGNAG
;
A
#
# COMPACT_ATOMS: atom_id res chain seq x y z
N GLN A 1 -15.76 12.35 -21.40
CA GLN A 1 -15.20 13.70 -21.26
C GLN A 1 -14.93 13.94 -19.78
N MET A 2 -13.73 14.42 -19.40
CA MET A 2 -13.40 14.76 -18.03
C MET A 2 -14.16 16.00 -17.56
N THR A 3 -14.57 15.99 -16.30
CA THR A 3 -15.23 17.11 -15.61
C THR A 3 -14.56 17.36 -14.27
N THR A 4 -14.95 18.40 -13.55
CA THR A 4 -14.49 18.67 -12.18
C THR A 4 -14.87 17.57 -11.18
N ASN A 5 -15.84 16.72 -11.52
CA ASN A 5 -16.31 15.61 -10.69
C ASN A 5 -15.70 14.25 -11.09
N THR A 6 -14.72 14.23 -11.99
CA THR A 6 -14.04 12.99 -12.38
C THR A 6 -13.15 12.49 -11.26
N ILE A 7 -13.27 11.19 -10.95
CA ILE A 7 -12.45 10.48 -9.95
C ILE A 7 -11.30 9.80 -10.67
N PHE A 8 -10.09 9.90 -10.11
CA PHE A 8 -8.87 9.35 -10.70
C PHE A 8 -8.21 8.37 -9.76
N ASP A 9 -7.68 7.27 -10.31
CA ASP A 9 -6.65 6.47 -9.64
C ASP A 9 -5.41 7.36 -9.50
N LEU A 10 -4.96 7.57 -8.27
CA LEU A 10 -3.82 8.42 -7.96
C LEU A 10 -2.48 7.73 -8.19
N ALA A 11 -2.50 6.43 -8.48
CA ALA A 11 -1.28 5.66 -8.68
C ALA A 11 -0.29 5.87 -7.52
N SER A 12 0.96 6.18 -7.84
CA SER A 12 1.99 6.40 -6.81
C SER A 12 1.85 7.69 -6.01
N VAL A 13 0.94 8.59 -6.39
CA VAL A 13 0.60 9.76 -5.55
C VAL A 13 -0.06 9.31 -4.25
N SER A 14 -0.67 8.13 -4.23
CA SER A 14 -1.21 7.50 -3.01
C SER A 14 -0.14 7.25 -1.93
N LYS A 15 1.13 7.16 -2.30
CA LYS A 15 2.23 7.02 -1.33
C LYS A 15 2.29 8.20 -0.35
N PRO A 16 2.48 9.45 -0.81
CA PRO A 16 2.51 10.59 0.08
C PRO A 16 1.11 10.95 0.63
N THR A 17 0.05 10.88 -0.18
CA THR A 17 -1.31 11.30 0.23
C THR A 17 -2.01 10.28 1.14
N GLY A 18 -1.68 8.99 1.00
CA GLY A 18 -2.22 7.89 1.78
C GLY A 18 -1.29 7.49 2.94
N ALA A 19 -0.54 6.38 2.77
CA ALA A 19 0.29 5.81 3.83
C ALA A 19 1.31 6.79 4.43
N GLY A 20 1.89 7.67 3.62
CA GLY A 20 2.80 8.72 4.08
C GLY A 20 2.10 9.72 5.02
N THR A 21 0.94 10.23 4.62
CA THR A 21 0.13 11.13 5.45
C THR A 21 -0.32 10.45 6.74
N ALA A 22 -0.78 9.18 6.67
CA ALA A 22 -1.16 8.42 7.86
C ALA A 22 0.01 8.27 8.85
N ALA A 23 1.20 7.94 8.35
CA ALA A 23 2.40 7.86 9.17
C ALA A 23 2.76 9.22 9.82
N LEU A 24 2.69 10.33 9.07
CA LEU A 24 2.95 11.68 9.59
C LEU A 24 1.93 12.11 10.66
N LEU A 25 0.66 11.72 10.53
CA LEU A 25 -0.35 11.95 11.57
C LEU A 25 0.04 11.21 12.86
N LEU A 26 0.49 9.96 12.76
CA LEU A 26 0.95 9.18 13.92
C LEU A 26 2.24 9.77 14.53
N VAL A 27 3.15 10.31 13.73
CA VAL A 27 4.33 11.02 14.22
C VAL A 27 3.90 12.27 14.98
N LYS A 28 2.97 13.06 14.46
CA LYS A 28 2.40 14.23 15.13
C LYS A 28 1.72 13.88 16.45
N GLU A 29 1.07 12.71 16.52
CA GLU A 29 0.42 12.19 17.74
C GLU A 29 1.42 11.55 18.73
N GLY A 30 2.71 11.46 18.41
CA GLY A 30 3.73 10.82 19.22
C GLY A 30 3.62 9.29 19.32
N LYS A 31 2.85 8.66 18.41
CA LYS A 31 2.62 7.21 18.35
C LYS A 31 3.62 6.46 17.48
N LEU A 32 4.33 7.19 16.62
CA LEU A 32 5.32 6.67 15.68
C LEU A 32 6.52 7.62 15.67
N SER A 33 7.73 7.06 15.64
CA SER A 33 8.94 7.81 15.28
C SER A 33 9.43 7.40 13.91
N VAL A 34 9.91 8.35 13.11
CA VAL A 34 10.55 8.03 11.83
C VAL A 34 11.84 7.22 12.01
N ASP A 35 12.43 7.25 13.20
CA ASP A 35 13.64 6.50 13.55
C ASP A 35 13.31 5.14 14.22
N ASP A 36 12.02 4.81 14.40
CA ASP A 36 11.63 3.48 14.85
C ASP A 36 12.04 2.43 13.83
N LEU A 37 12.57 1.29 14.33
CA LEU A 37 12.82 0.11 13.52
C LEU A 37 11.50 -0.51 13.07
N VAL A 38 11.40 -0.84 11.78
CA VAL A 38 10.18 -1.45 11.22
C VAL A 38 9.86 -2.80 11.86
N CYS A 39 10.88 -3.55 12.29
CA CYS A 39 10.71 -4.83 12.98
C CYS A 39 9.98 -4.72 14.35
N LYS A 40 9.86 -3.53 14.91
CA LYS A 40 9.01 -3.26 16.09
C LYS A 40 7.51 -3.47 15.78
N TYR A 41 7.11 -3.28 14.54
CA TYR A 41 5.71 -3.33 14.08
C TYR A 41 5.41 -4.53 13.19
N ILE A 42 6.42 -4.98 12.42
CA ILE A 42 6.32 -6.11 11.50
C ILE A 42 7.32 -7.19 11.95
N PRO A 43 6.86 -8.31 12.55
CA PRO A 43 7.75 -9.39 12.97
C PRO A 43 8.64 -9.91 11.83
N ASN A 44 9.87 -10.27 12.15
CA ASN A 44 10.86 -10.81 11.22
C ASN A 44 11.26 -9.87 10.06
N TYR A 45 10.91 -8.59 10.14
CA TYR A 45 11.37 -7.60 9.17
C TYR A 45 12.88 -7.39 9.28
N HIS A 46 13.49 -6.82 8.24
CA HIS A 46 14.89 -6.45 8.19
C HIS A 46 15.27 -5.62 9.44
N PRO A 47 16.24 -6.08 10.26
CA PRO A 47 16.47 -5.54 11.61
C PRO A 47 17.08 -4.14 11.63
N ASP A 48 17.56 -3.66 10.49
CA ASP A 48 18.27 -2.39 10.30
C ASP A 48 17.41 -1.33 9.57
N VAL A 49 16.21 -1.68 9.11
CA VAL A 49 15.34 -0.76 8.38
C VAL A 49 14.47 0.05 9.34
N THR A 50 14.54 1.37 9.23
CA THR A 50 13.67 2.31 9.96
C THR A 50 12.50 2.78 9.11
N VAL A 51 11.50 3.39 9.76
CA VAL A 51 10.39 4.06 9.07
C VAL A 51 10.90 5.15 8.13
N ARG A 52 11.95 5.88 8.51
CA ARG A 52 12.62 6.88 7.66
C ARG A 52 13.10 6.27 6.36
N HIS A 53 13.77 5.11 6.39
CA HIS A 53 14.26 4.43 5.18
C HIS A 53 13.10 4.05 4.23
N LEU A 54 11.94 3.64 4.78
CA LEU A 54 10.74 3.38 3.96
C LEU A 54 10.25 4.67 3.29
N MET A 55 10.06 5.74 4.07
CA MET A 55 9.51 7.01 3.59
C MET A 55 10.40 7.71 2.56
N THR A 56 11.71 7.51 2.63
CA THR A 56 12.69 8.18 1.77
C THR A 56 13.25 7.30 0.66
N HIS A 57 12.83 6.03 0.57
CA HIS A 57 13.32 5.06 -0.41
C HIS A 57 14.82 4.71 -0.30
N TYR A 58 15.33 4.69 0.93
CA TYR A 58 16.72 4.29 1.25
C TYR A 58 16.83 2.93 1.96
N SER A 59 15.75 2.14 1.99
CA SER A 59 15.69 0.82 2.62
C SER A 59 16.51 -0.27 1.93
N GLY A 60 16.91 -0.05 0.68
CA GLY A 60 17.56 -1.06 -0.16
C GLY A 60 16.64 -2.15 -0.72
N LEU A 61 15.33 -2.08 -0.48
CA LEU A 61 14.35 -3.05 -0.99
C LEU A 61 14.26 -3.07 -2.52
N PRO A 62 13.83 -4.19 -3.14
CA PRO A 62 13.50 -4.24 -4.56
C PRO A 62 12.44 -3.20 -4.92
N ALA A 63 12.42 -2.75 -6.17
CA ALA A 63 11.48 -1.72 -6.62
C ALA A 63 10.01 -2.15 -6.47
N TYR A 64 9.71 -3.41 -6.82
CA TYR A 64 8.38 -4.01 -6.76
C TYR A 64 8.47 -5.54 -6.82
N PHE A 65 7.37 -6.22 -6.54
CA PHE A 65 7.16 -7.62 -6.89
C PHE A 65 6.28 -7.74 -8.13
N ILE A 66 6.37 -8.87 -8.83
CA ILE A 66 5.48 -9.18 -9.95
C ILE A 66 4.29 -9.96 -9.40
N ALA A 67 3.07 -9.47 -9.62
CA ALA A 67 1.87 -10.01 -8.99
C ALA A 67 1.58 -11.47 -9.36
N ALA A 68 1.63 -11.84 -10.64
CA ALA A 68 1.26 -13.18 -11.07
C ALA A 68 2.16 -14.30 -10.49
N PRO A 69 3.50 -14.21 -10.53
CA PRO A 69 4.34 -15.19 -9.82
C PRO A 69 4.12 -15.21 -8.32
N MET A 70 3.88 -14.04 -7.72
CA MET A 70 3.63 -13.92 -6.29
C MET A 70 2.33 -14.59 -5.87
N GLU A 71 1.25 -14.36 -6.59
CA GLU A 71 -0.04 -15.00 -6.39
C GLU A 71 0.06 -16.52 -6.57
N LYS A 72 0.76 -16.99 -7.60
CA LYS A 72 1.00 -18.43 -7.81
C LYS A 72 1.66 -19.07 -6.59
N ILE A 73 2.74 -18.47 -6.07
CA ILE A 73 3.43 -19.00 -4.88
C ILE A 73 2.51 -18.96 -3.66
N TYR A 74 1.72 -17.89 -3.51
CA TYR A 74 0.73 -17.79 -2.44
C TYR A 74 -0.27 -18.94 -2.49
N LEU A 75 -0.91 -19.18 -3.65
CA LEU A 75 -1.91 -20.22 -3.82
C LEU A 75 -1.32 -21.63 -3.64
N GLU A 76 -0.10 -21.89 -4.11
CA GLU A 76 0.62 -23.14 -3.86
C GLU A 76 0.86 -23.39 -2.36
N ARG A 77 1.19 -22.35 -1.60
CA ARG A 77 1.37 -22.45 -0.13
C ARG A 77 0.06 -22.57 0.63
N LEU A 78 -0.99 -21.92 0.14
CA LEU A 78 -2.32 -21.98 0.73
C LEU A 78 -2.91 -23.40 0.65
N GLY A 79 -2.67 -24.12 -0.48
CA GLY A 79 -3.20 -25.46 -0.72
C GLY A 79 -4.74 -25.46 -0.59
N ASP A 80 -5.26 -26.34 0.28
CA ASP A 80 -6.70 -26.45 0.55
C ASP A 80 -7.21 -25.40 1.59
N GLY A 81 -6.38 -24.44 1.97
CA GLY A 81 -6.75 -23.35 2.89
C GLY A 81 -7.75 -22.37 2.30
N VAL A 82 -8.36 -21.56 3.16
CA VAL A 82 -9.31 -20.53 2.73
C VAL A 82 -8.55 -19.28 2.29
N ASP A 83 -8.76 -18.88 1.03
CA ASP A 83 -8.21 -17.64 0.50
C ASP A 83 -8.97 -16.44 1.07
N THR A 84 -8.28 -15.62 1.83
CA THR A 84 -8.82 -14.40 2.43
C THR A 84 -7.95 -13.20 2.12
N GLU A 85 -8.55 -12.01 2.13
CA GLU A 85 -7.81 -10.76 1.96
C GLU A 85 -6.67 -10.62 2.98
N GLN A 86 -6.93 -10.98 4.24
CA GLN A 86 -5.93 -10.92 5.28
C GLN A 86 -4.75 -11.86 4.99
N ALA A 87 -5.02 -13.11 4.54
CA ALA A 87 -3.98 -14.06 4.20
C ALA A 87 -3.11 -13.58 3.02
N ARG A 88 -3.71 -12.97 1.99
CA ARG A 88 -2.99 -12.36 0.86
C ARG A 88 -2.09 -11.21 1.32
N ARG A 89 -2.62 -10.30 2.14
CA ARG A 89 -1.87 -9.16 2.71
C ARG A 89 -0.73 -9.64 3.61
N ASP A 90 -0.98 -10.61 4.49
CA ASP A 90 0.06 -11.15 5.39
C ASP A 90 1.17 -11.87 4.63
N PHE A 91 0.82 -12.65 3.60
CA PHE A 91 1.81 -13.26 2.71
C PHE A 91 2.67 -12.21 2.00
N THR A 92 2.06 -11.11 1.56
CA THR A 92 2.77 -10.01 0.91
C THR A 92 3.79 -9.39 1.86
N ILE A 93 3.38 -9.08 3.07
CA ILE A 93 4.25 -8.49 4.10
C ILE A 93 5.38 -9.45 4.50
N ASP A 94 5.07 -10.73 4.72
CA ASP A 94 6.09 -11.76 5.02
C ASP A 94 7.11 -11.89 3.86
N SER A 95 6.64 -11.85 2.63
CA SER A 95 7.50 -11.88 1.44
C SER A 95 8.43 -10.67 1.37
N ILE A 96 7.95 -9.48 1.72
CA ILE A 96 8.79 -8.26 1.79
C ILE A 96 9.81 -8.39 2.94
N ALA A 97 9.37 -8.83 4.11
CA ALA A 97 10.21 -8.97 5.30
C ALA A 97 11.41 -9.91 5.06
N ARG A 98 11.25 -10.90 4.19
CA ARG A 98 12.26 -11.92 3.90
C ARG A 98 12.99 -11.74 2.57
N CYS A 99 12.60 -10.78 1.74
CA CYS A 99 13.22 -10.63 0.43
C CYS A 99 14.68 -10.19 0.53
N LYS A 100 15.50 -10.64 -0.44
CA LYS A 100 16.87 -10.15 -0.56
C LYS A 100 16.85 -8.69 -0.99
N ARG A 101 17.56 -7.84 -0.27
CA ARG A 101 17.77 -6.44 -0.64
C ARG A 101 18.87 -6.34 -1.71
N PRO A 102 18.64 -5.66 -2.84
CA PRO A 102 19.66 -5.44 -3.87
C PRO A 102 20.80 -4.51 -3.44
N THR A 103 20.56 -3.64 -2.47
CA THR A 103 21.54 -2.69 -1.92
C THR A 103 21.44 -2.65 -0.40
N ALA A 104 22.49 -2.16 0.27
CA ALA A 104 22.41 -1.84 1.70
C ALA A 104 21.49 -0.63 1.95
N ILE A 105 21.07 -0.46 3.21
CA ILE A 105 20.41 0.78 3.63
C ILE A 105 21.37 1.96 3.41
N ASP A 106 20.82 3.13 3.13
CA ASP A 106 21.54 4.39 2.91
C ASP A 106 22.61 4.37 1.80
N GLU A 107 22.81 3.23 1.10
CA GLU A 107 23.78 3.13 0.01
C GLU A 107 23.41 4.03 -1.17
N LYS A 108 22.13 3.99 -1.57
CA LYS A 108 21.61 4.85 -2.64
C LYS A 108 20.07 4.94 -2.61
N TYR A 109 19.55 6.02 -3.16
CA TYR A 109 18.13 6.15 -3.45
C TYR A 109 17.67 5.04 -4.40
N ARG A 110 16.65 4.29 -3.98
CA ARG A 110 16.01 3.26 -4.78
C ARG A 110 14.50 3.30 -4.56
N TYR A 111 13.80 3.91 -5.51
CA TYR A 111 12.33 3.93 -5.46
C TYR A 111 11.79 2.51 -5.34
N SER A 112 10.91 2.29 -4.37
CA SER A 112 10.33 0.98 -4.09
C SER A 112 8.88 1.10 -3.64
N CYS A 113 7.98 0.42 -4.36
CA CYS A 113 6.59 0.24 -3.95
C CYS A 113 6.48 -0.53 -2.64
N LEU A 114 7.41 -1.48 -2.40
CA LEU A 114 7.42 -2.31 -1.22
C LEU A 114 7.62 -1.51 0.08
N ASN A 115 8.32 -0.37 0.00
CA ASN A 115 8.47 0.55 1.12
C ASN A 115 7.12 1.03 1.64
N PHE A 116 6.22 1.42 0.76
CA PHE A 116 4.94 2.01 1.15
C PHE A 116 3.88 0.95 1.47
N ILE A 117 3.99 -0.26 0.94
CA ILE A 117 3.22 -1.42 1.41
C ILE A 117 3.64 -1.75 2.86
N SER A 118 4.94 -1.73 3.17
CA SER A 118 5.44 -1.94 4.53
C SER A 118 5.02 -0.79 5.47
N LEU A 119 5.11 0.47 5.01
CA LEU A 119 4.68 1.63 5.79
C LEU A 119 3.19 1.57 6.14
N GLN A 120 2.34 1.15 5.18
CA GLN A 120 0.93 0.87 5.46
C GLN A 120 0.78 -0.12 6.61
N ARG A 121 1.47 -1.27 6.58
CA ARG A 121 1.38 -2.27 7.65
C ARG A 121 1.85 -1.70 9.00
N VAL A 122 2.87 -0.87 9.03
CA VAL A 122 3.29 -0.17 10.26
C VAL A 122 2.15 0.69 10.81
N VAL A 123 1.51 1.49 9.96
CA VAL A 123 0.36 2.31 10.34
C VAL A 123 -0.77 1.43 10.88
N GLU A 124 -1.19 0.41 10.13
CA GLU A 124 -2.30 -0.48 10.48
C GLU A 124 -2.04 -1.24 11.79
N THR A 125 -0.80 -1.63 12.06
CA THR A 125 -0.41 -2.25 13.33
C THR A 125 -0.61 -1.31 14.52
N ILE A 126 -0.35 -0.02 14.34
CA ILE A 126 -0.51 0.99 15.42
C ILE A 126 -1.98 1.33 15.64
N VAL A 127 -2.75 1.48 14.56
CA VAL A 127 -4.14 1.98 14.65
C VAL A 127 -5.18 0.87 14.83
N GLY A 128 -4.83 -0.38 14.52
CA GLY A 128 -5.71 -1.55 14.67
C GLY A 128 -6.81 -1.64 13.61
N THR A 129 -6.72 -0.87 12.52
CA THR A 129 -7.66 -0.90 11.38
C THR A 129 -6.88 -0.68 10.08
N ASP A 130 -7.52 -0.86 8.92
CA ASP A 130 -6.89 -0.55 7.64
C ASP A 130 -6.65 0.96 7.47
N VAL A 131 -5.69 1.29 6.58
CA VAL A 131 -5.25 2.67 6.36
C VAL A 131 -6.35 3.56 5.78
N ASN A 132 -7.26 3.01 4.97
CA ASN A 132 -8.38 3.75 4.40
C ASN A 132 -9.37 4.17 5.50
N THR A 133 -9.82 3.22 6.33
CA THR A 133 -10.71 3.49 7.47
C THR A 133 -10.09 4.52 8.42
N TYR A 134 -8.79 4.40 8.71
CA TYR A 134 -8.09 5.37 9.56
C TYR A 134 -8.10 6.78 8.96
N LEU A 135 -7.74 6.93 7.68
CA LEU A 135 -7.68 8.24 7.02
C LEU A 135 -9.07 8.83 6.76
N GLN A 136 -10.09 8.01 6.46
CA GLN A 136 -11.47 8.49 6.39
C GLN A 136 -11.84 9.20 7.68
N ALA A 137 -11.73 8.53 8.82
CA ALA A 137 -12.14 9.09 10.10
C ALA A 137 -11.29 10.28 10.56
N LYS A 138 -9.96 10.25 10.28
CA LYS A 138 -9.02 11.25 10.80
C LYS A 138 -8.85 12.47 9.92
N LEU A 139 -9.02 12.34 8.62
CA LEU A 139 -8.68 13.39 7.68
C LEU A 139 -9.78 13.65 6.65
N TYR A 140 -10.23 12.63 5.91
CA TYR A 140 -11.03 12.86 4.72
C TYR A 140 -12.45 13.34 5.07
N ASP A 141 -13.16 12.64 5.97
CA ASP A 141 -14.50 13.03 6.42
C ASP A 141 -14.51 14.41 7.11
N PRO A 142 -13.57 14.72 8.06
CA PRO A 142 -13.52 16.04 8.66
C PRO A 142 -13.26 17.19 7.68
N GLN A 143 -12.63 16.90 6.51
CA GLN A 143 -12.39 17.89 5.46
C GLN A 143 -13.50 17.91 4.38
N GLY A 144 -14.47 17.00 4.45
CA GLY A 144 -15.50 16.87 3.43
C GLY A 144 -14.98 16.32 2.08
N TRP A 145 -13.93 15.50 2.10
CA TRP A 145 -13.32 14.92 0.88
C TRP A 145 -13.99 13.59 0.53
N GLU A 146 -15.21 13.66 0.02
CA GLU A 146 -16.10 12.51 -0.19
C GLU A 146 -15.57 11.44 -1.17
N THR A 147 -14.64 11.79 -2.06
CA THR A 147 -14.12 10.88 -3.09
C THR A 147 -12.65 10.51 -2.88
N MET A 148 -12.07 10.93 -1.76
CA MET A 148 -10.69 10.58 -1.41
C MET A 148 -10.67 9.26 -0.64
N GLY A 149 -9.86 8.29 -1.09
CA GLY A 149 -9.76 6.98 -0.44
C GLY A 149 -9.46 5.86 -1.42
N TRP A 150 -9.57 4.64 -0.96
CA TRP A 150 -9.44 3.42 -1.77
C TRP A 150 -10.79 2.79 -2.02
N LEU A 151 -10.88 1.92 -3.03
CA LEU A 151 -12.08 1.16 -3.37
C LEU A 151 -13.30 2.07 -3.55
N PRO A 152 -13.27 2.95 -4.56
CA PRO A 152 -14.37 3.89 -4.78
C PRO A 152 -15.70 3.15 -4.96
N ASP A 153 -16.78 3.74 -4.45
CA ASP A 153 -18.11 3.17 -4.59
C ASP A 153 -18.45 2.91 -6.07
N LYS A 154 -18.89 1.69 -6.36
CA LYS A 154 -19.29 1.26 -7.72
C LYS A 154 -20.42 2.10 -8.30
N ALA A 155 -21.23 2.75 -7.47
CA ALA A 155 -22.23 3.73 -7.91
C ALA A 155 -21.57 4.94 -8.65
N ASN A 156 -20.29 5.19 -8.42
CA ASN A 156 -19.54 6.26 -9.06
C ASN A 156 -18.84 5.84 -10.36
N ILE A 157 -19.05 4.62 -10.87
CA ILE A 157 -18.28 4.06 -12.00
C ILE A 157 -18.21 4.99 -13.21
N ASP A 158 -19.30 5.68 -13.53
CA ASP A 158 -19.38 6.60 -14.67
C ASP A 158 -18.53 7.88 -14.49
N ARG A 159 -18.19 8.21 -13.23
CA ARG A 159 -17.34 9.35 -12.88
C ARG A 159 -15.87 8.98 -12.80
N ILE A 160 -15.55 7.69 -12.76
CA ILE A 160 -14.17 7.22 -12.60
C ILE A 160 -13.48 7.20 -13.96
N ALA A 161 -12.33 7.84 -14.07
CA ALA A 161 -11.50 7.77 -15.27
C ALA A 161 -10.88 6.34 -15.38
N PRO A 162 -10.90 5.73 -16.57
CA PRO A 162 -10.18 4.47 -16.77
C PRO A 162 -8.67 4.72 -16.76
N THR A 163 -7.91 3.75 -16.27
CA THR A 163 -6.45 3.81 -16.22
C THR A 163 -5.80 3.14 -17.44
N GLU A 164 -6.18 1.91 -17.72
CA GLU A 164 -5.57 1.11 -18.79
C GLU A 164 -6.58 0.15 -19.42
N TRP A 165 -6.22 -0.46 -20.53
CA TRP A 165 -6.92 -1.58 -21.10
C TRP A 165 -6.30 -2.89 -20.61
N ASN A 166 -7.09 -3.77 -20.02
CA ASN A 166 -6.76 -5.16 -19.91
C ASN A 166 -7.49 -5.92 -21.05
N GLU A 167 -6.95 -7.05 -21.46
CA GLU A 167 -7.35 -7.88 -22.63
C GLU A 167 -8.69 -7.56 -23.33
N ASN A 168 -9.77 -7.26 -22.59
CA ASN A 168 -11.12 -7.08 -23.15
C ASN A 168 -11.88 -5.83 -22.63
N ALA A 169 -11.35 -5.11 -21.63
CA ALA A 169 -12.06 -4.00 -21.01
C ALA A 169 -11.12 -2.92 -20.47
N GLN A 170 -11.67 -1.71 -20.29
CA GLN A 170 -10.99 -0.65 -19.56
C GLN A 170 -10.99 -0.97 -18.05
N LEU A 171 -9.82 -0.89 -17.42
CA LEU A 171 -9.72 -0.95 -15.96
C LEU A 171 -10.27 0.36 -15.37
N ARG A 172 -11.33 0.25 -14.58
CA ARG A 172 -12.04 1.40 -14.04
C ARG A 172 -12.59 1.09 -12.64
N GLY A 173 -12.20 1.88 -11.66
CA GLY A 173 -12.61 1.69 -10.27
C GLY A 173 -11.83 0.64 -9.50
N ASP A 174 -10.92 -0.07 -10.17
CA ASP A 174 -9.95 -0.96 -9.55
C ASP A 174 -8.56 -0.34 -9.70
N VAL A 175 -7.73 -0.50 -8.67
CA VAL A 175 -6.35 0.03 -8.68
C VAL A 175 -5.54 -0.60 -9.81
N HIS A 176 -4.83 0.23 -10.58
CA HIS A 176 -4.08 -0.24 -11.76
C HIS A 176 -2.86 -1.09 -11.39
N ASP A 177 -2.21 -0.84 -10.25
CA ASP A 177 -1.06 -1.65 -9.79
C ASP A 177 -1.48 -3.09 -9.48
N PRO A 178 -0.89 -4.11 -10.17
CA PRO A 178 -1.34 -5.49 -10.01
C PRO A 178 -1.12 -6.08 -8.62
N VAL A 179 -0.05 -5.69 -7.91
CA VAL A 179 0.20 -6.17 -6.53
C VAL A 179 -0.79 -5.53 -5.57
N ALA A 180 -1.07 -4.23 -5.72
CA ALA A 180 -2.08 -3.54 -4.94
C ALA A 180 -3.47 -4.16 -5.15
N ARG A 181 -3.82 -4.45 -6.42
CA ARG A 181 -5.12 -5.04 -6.77
C ARG A 181 -5.28 -6.47 -6.25
N VAL A 182 -4.31 -7.35 -6.55
CA VAL A 182 -4.44 -8.81 -6.33
C VAL A 182 -4.02 -9.19 -4.92
N MET A 183 -2.87 -8.71 -4.45
CA MET A 183 -2.25 -9.17 -3.20
C MET A 183 -2.59 -8.29 -2.01
N MET A 184 -2.85 -6.99 -2.25
CA MET A 184 -3.28 -6.05 -1.21
C MET A 184 -4.79 -5.78 -1.23
N CYS A 185 -5.52 -6.47 -2.13
CA CYS A 185 -6.99 -6.44 -2.23
C CYS A 185 -7.56 -5.02 -2.39
N GLY A 186 -6.89 -4.20 -3.19
CA GLY A 186 -7.31 -2.86 -3.56
C GLY A 186 -6.95 -1.75 -2.56
N ILE A 187 -6.60 -2.06 -1.30
CA ILE A 187 -6.14 -1.06 -0.32
C ILE A 187 -4.64 -1.21 -0.14
N SER A 188 -3.87 -0.34 -0.76
CA SER A 188 -2.41 -0.45 -0.72
C SER A 188 -1.72 0.91 -0.55
N GLY A 189 -0.71 0.95 0.32
CA GLY A 189 0.07 2.16 0.56
C GLY A 189 0.90 2.63 -0.62
N ASN A 190 1.06 1.78 -1.65
CA ASN A 190 1.87 2.12 -2.82
C ASN A 190 1.07 2.67 -4.00
N ALA A 191 -0.23 2.37 -4.08
CA ALA A 191 -1.11 2.79 -5.19
C ALA A 191 -2.59 2.66 -4.79
N GLY A 192 -3.46 3.44 -5.43
CA GLY A 192 -4.92 3.43 -5.24
C GLY A 192 -5.56 4.75 -5.54
#